data_bd6cc141e8f5308c1b5b7be7ba76134c
#
_entry.id   bd6cc141e8f5308c1b5b7be7ba76134c
#
_cell.length_a   1.000
_cell.length_b   1.000
_cell.length_c   1.000
_cell.angle_alpha   90.00
_cell.angle_beta   90.00
_cell.angle_gamma   90.00
#
_symmetry.space_group_name_H-M   'P 1'
#
loop_
_entity.id
_entity.type
_entity.pdbx_description
1 polymer ?
#
loop_
_entity_poly.entity_id
_entity_poly.type
_entity_poly.pdbx_seq_one_letter_code
_entity_poly.pdbx_strand_id
1 'polypeptide(L)' 'GRDVYSCHPPKVEPIVRGIIDSFRKGDRDNVAVWLEKQGRPFYVNYMAVRDQNNNYIGTLELVQDMQFAKDHFARTK' A
#
# COMPACT_ATOMS: atom_id res chain seq x y z
N GLY A 1 -9.78 -3.22 -19.80
CA GLY A 1 -9.63 -3.38 -18.37
C GLY A 1 -9.80 -2.09 -17.61
N ARG A 2 -9.89 -2.25 -16.33
CA ARG A 2 -10.03 -1.10 -15.46
C ARG A 2 -8.69 -0.51 -15.11
N ASP A 3 -8.70 0.79 -14.95
CA ASP A 3 -7.57 1.50 -14.38
C ASP A 3 -7.32 0.96 -12.96
N VAL A 4 -6.06 0.84 -12.58
CA VAL A 4 -5.69 0.40 -11.23
C VAL A 4 -6.31 1.29 -10.16
N TYR A 5 -6.50 2.56 -10.46
CA TYR A 5 -7.07 3.52 -9.52
C TYR A 5 -8.56 3.33 -9.27
N SER A 6 -9.26 2.60 -10.14
CA SER A 6 -10.68 2.34 -9.95
C SER A 6 -10.97 1.47 -8.73
N CYS A 7 -9.94 0.81 -8.19
CA CYS A 7 -10.06 -0.02 -6.99
C CYS A 7 -9.90 0.78 -5.69
N HIS A 8 -9.59 2.07 -5.78
CA HIS A 8 -9.30 2.89 -4.61
C HIS A 8 -10.33 4.01 -4.48
N PRO A 9 -10.66 4.41 -3.23
CA PRO A 9 -11.48 5.61 -3.02
C PRO A 9 -10.77 6.82 -3.61
N PRO A 10 -11.51 7.80 -4.14
CA PRO A 10 -10.90 8.99 -4.75
C PRO A 10 -9.92 9.72 -3.85
N LYS A 11 -10.18 9.75 -2.55
CA LYS A 11 -9.31 10.44 -1.60
C LYS A 11 -7.97 9.76 -1.39
N VAL A 12 -7.84 8.49 -1.77
CA VAL A 12 -6.61 7.71 -1.62
C VAL A 12 -5.75 7.77 -2.88
N GLU A 13 -6.35 8.04 -4.01
CA GLU A 13 -5.66 8.07 -5.30
C GLU A 13 -4.45 8.99 -5.34
N PRO A 14 -4.53 10.25 -4.84
CA PRO A 14 -3.35 11.13 -4.83
C PRO A 14 -2.21 10.57 -3.98
N ILE A 15 -2.53 9.86 -2.89
CA ILE A 15 -1.54 9.25 -2.03
C ILE A 15 -0.79 8.15 -2.80
N VAL A 16 -1.54 7.30 -3.51
CA VAL A 16 -0.95 6.22 -4.30
C VAL A 16 -0.06 6.78 -5.41
N ARG A 17 -0.50 7.82 -6.09
CA ARG A 17 0.30 8.47 -7.14
C ARG A 17 1.60 9.03 -6.59
N GLY A 18 1.56 9.65 -5.42
CA GLY A 18 2.75 10.17 -4.77
C GLY A 18 3.73 9.08 -4.42
N ILE A 19 3.25 7.93 -3.98
CA ILE A 19 4.09 6.78 -3.67
C ILE A 19 4.78 6.28 -4.94
N ILE A 20 4.03 6.10 -6.02
CA ILE A 20 4.59 5.61 -7.28
C ILE A 20 5.63 6.60 -7.82
N ASP A 21 5.34 7.89 -7.76
CA ASP A 21 6.29 8.90 -8.21
C ASP A 21 7.58 8.87 -7.40
N SER A 22 7.48 8.66 -6.08
CA SER A 22 8.68 8.56 -5.25
C SER A 22 9.51 7.32 -5.61
N PHE A 23 8.86 6.23 -6.00
CA PHE A 23 9.56 5.04 -6.46
C PHE A 23 10.30 5.30 -7.78
N ARG A 24 9.63 5.99 -8.72
CA ARG A 24 10.23 6.31 -10.01
C ARG A 24 11.45 7.21 -9.86
N LYS A 25 11.39 8.14 -8.92
CA LYS A 25 12.51 9.05 -8.66
C LYS A 25 13.64 8.40 -7.89
N GLY A 26 13.40 7.22 -7.33
CA GLY A 26 14.40 6.55 -6.51
C GLY A 26 14.48 7.06 -5.08
N ASP A 27 13.51 7.86 -4.65
CA ASP A 27 13.49 8.41 -3.30
C ASP A 27 13.12 7.38 -2.26
N ARG A 28 12.30 6.40 -2.63
CA ARG A 28 11.84 5.34 -1.73
C ARG A 28 11.72 4.03 -2.47
N ASP A 29 11.79 2.92 -1.73
CA ASP A 29 11.59 1.58 -2.27
C ASP A 29 10.42 0.86 -1.62
N ASN A 30 9.93 1.38 -0.50
CA ASN A 30 8.90 0.74 0.30
C ASN A 30 8.12 1.80 1.07
N VAL A 31 6.80 1.72 1.01
CA VAL A 31 5.91 2.60 1.77
C VAL A 31 4.80 1.79 2.36
N ALA A 32 4.61 1.87 3.67
CA ALA A 32 3.53 1.21 4.37
C ALA A 32 2.45 2.24 4.74
N VAL A 33 1.19 1.85 4.55
CA VAL A 33 0.04 2.70 4.85
C VAL A 33 -0.94 1.89 5.70
N TRP A 34 -1.45 2.51 6.76
CA TRP A 34 -2.51 1.93 7.57
C TRP A 34 -3.82 2.59 7.18
N LEU A 35 -4.82 1.76 6.88
CA LEU A 35 -6.14 2.22 6.47
C LEU A 35 -7.20 1.59 7.35
N GLU A 36 -8.36 2.28 7.45
CA GLU A 36 -9.55 1.68 8.03
C GLU A 36 -10.63 1.68 6.95
N LYS A 37 -11.23 0.51 6.72
CA LYS A 37 -12.26 0.35 5.71
C LYS A 37 -13.37 -0.51 6.30
N GLN A 38 -14.59 0.03 6.30
CA GLN A 38 -15.75 -0.67 6.86
C GLN A 38 -15.53 -1.12 8.30
N GLY A 39 -14.84 -0.30 9.08
CA GLY A 39 -14.55 -0.59 10.48
C GLY A 39 -13.44 -1.59 10.72
N ARG A 40 -12.74 -2.03 9.68
CA ARG A 40 -11.64 -3.00 9.78
C ARG A 40 -10.31 -2.33 9.47
N PRO A 41 -9.28 -2.58 10.27
CA PRO A 41 -7.95 -2.05 9.97
C PRO A 41 -7.26 -2.87 8.88
N PHE A 42 -6.62 -2.18 7.94
CA PHE A 42 -5.83 -2.81 6.89
C PHE A 42 -4.43 -2.24 6.90
N TYR A 43 -3.47 -3.12 6.67
CA TYR A 43 -2.08 -2.75 6.45
C TYR A 43 -1.78 -2.94 4.96
N VAL A 44 -1.34 -1.87 4.30
CA VAL A 44 -1.02 -1.90 2.88
C VAL A 44 0.44 -1.54 2.71
N ASN A 45 1.19 -2.39 2.04
CA ASN A 45 2.60 -2.15 1.79
C ASN A 45 2.82 -2.07 0.29
N TYR A 46 3.38 -0.95 -0.16
CA TYR A 46 3.76 -0.74 -1.55
C TYR A 46 5.27 -0.90 -1.66
N MET A 47 5.71 -1.72 -2.61
CA MET A 47 7.13 -2.00 -2.79
C MET A 47 7.49 -1.78 -4.25
N ALA A 48 8.59 -1.06 -4.47
CA ALA A 48 9.11 -0.86 -5.81
C ALA A 48 9.77 -2.16 -6.30
N VAL A 49 9.44 -2.55 -7.51
CA VAL A 49 10.12 -3.66 -8.18
C VAL A 49 11.12 -3.07 -9.16
N ARG A 50 12.37 -3.47 -9.03
CA ARG A 50 13.46 -2.96 -9.85
C ARG A 50 14.19 -4.11 -10.52
N ASP A 51 14.76 -3.82 -11.70
CA ASP A 51 15.58 -4.81 -12.39
C ASP A 51 16.99 -4.84 -11.81
N GLN A 52 17.85 -5.68 -12.38
CA GLN A 52 19.22 -5.84 -11.88
C GLN A 52 20.07 -4.58 -12.06
N ASN A 53 19.63 -3.64 -12.89
CA ASN A 53 20.29 -2.36 -13.08
C ASN A 53 19.67 -1.25 -12.23
N ASN A 54 18.79 -1.63 -11.29
CA ASN A 54 18.10 -0.73 -10.39
C ASN A 54 17.12 0.21 -11.08
N ASN A 55 16.63 -0.17 -12.25
CA ASN A 55 15.57 0.57 -12.93
C ASN A 55 14.21 0.16 -12.38
N TYR A 56 13.36 1.16 -12.11
CA TYR A 56 12.00 0.90 -11.64
C TYR A 56 11.17 0.29 -12.78
N ILE A 57 10.61 -0.89 -12.53
CA ILE A 57 9.81 -1.60 -13.52
C ILE A 57 8.37 -1.85 -13.08
N GLY A 58 8.04 -1.59 -11.83
CA GLY A 58 6.68 -1.76 -11.36
C GLY A 58 6.55 -1.64 -9.87
N THR A 59 5.33 -1.78 -9.37
CA THR A 59 5.00 -1.70 -7.95
C THR A 59 4.24 -2.94 -7.52
N LEU A 60 4.66 -3.53 -6.41
CA LEU A 60 3.94 -4.62 -5.77
C LEU A 60 3.13 -4.05 -4.60
N GLU A 61 1.86 -4.41 -4.53
CA GLU A 61 1.00 -4.01 -3.41
C GLU A 61 0.62 -5.24 -2.62
N LEU A 62 0.89 -5.21 -1.32
CA LEU A 62 0.49 -6.25 -0.39
C LEU A 62 -0.53 -5.68 0.57
N VAL A 63 -1.71 -6.29 0.64
CA VAL A 63 -2.81 -5.83 1.49
C VAL A 63 -3.11 -6.91 2.51
N GLN A 64 -3.12 -6.52 3.80
CA GLN A 64 -3.46 -7.43 4.89
C GLN A 64 -4.60 -6.87 5.72
N ASP A 65 -5.62 -7.69 5.95
CA ASP A 65 -6.68 -7.41 6.90
C ASP A 65 -6.12 -7.68 8.28
N MET A 66 -6.07 -6.63 9.12
CA MET A 66 -5.45 -6.71 10.44
C MET A 66 -6.47 -6.87 11.56
N GLN A 67 -7.72 -7.20 11.22
CA GLN A 67 -8.75 -7.38 12.25
C GLN A 67 -8.37 -8.45 13.26
N PHE A 68 -7.73 -9.53 12.81
CA PHE A 68 -7.31 -10.59 13.71
C PHE A 68 -6.32 -10.08 14.77
N ALA A 69 -5.43 -9.18 14.39
CA ALA A 69 -4.46 -8.60 15.32
C ALA A 69 -5.14 -7.66 16.31
N LYS A 70 -6.07 -6.86 15.82
CA LYS A 70 -6.86 -5.97 16.68
C LYS A 70 -7.64 -6.77 17.71
N ASP A 71 -8.29 -7.86 17.29
CA ASP A 71 -9.05 -8.72 18.18
C ASP A 71 -8.15 -9.39 19.21
N HIS A 72 -6.98 -9.84 18.77
CA HIS A 72 -6.00 -10.46 19.65
C HIS A 72 -5.59 -9.53 20.78
N PHE A 73 -5.20 -8.31 20.43
CA PHE A 73 -4.77 -7.34 21.43
C PHE A 73 -5.91 -6.88 22.34
N ALA A 74 -7.13 -6.83 21.83
CA ALA A 74 -8.29 -6.51 22.66
C ALA A 74 -8.55 -7.59 23.71
N ARG A 75 -8.30 -8.85 23.37
CA ARG A 75 -8.53 -9.97 24.31
C ARG A 75 -7.46 -10.10 25.38
N THR A 76 -6.27 -9.63 25.10
CA THR A 76 -5.12 -9.81 26.00
C THR A 76 -5.00 -8.72 27.05
N LYS A 77 -5.88 -7.75 27.04
CA LYS A 77 -5.88 -6.69 28.03
C LYS A 77 -6.42 -7.15 29.37
#